data_42e24c2200754153900f6e2e80248f12
#
_entry.id   42e24c2200754153900f6e2e80248f12
#
_cell.length_a   1.000
_cell.length_b   1.000
_cell.length_c   1.000
_cell.angle_alpha   90.00
_cell.angle_beta   90.00
_cell.angle_gamma   90.00
#
_symmetry.space_group_name_H-M   'P 1'
#
loop_
_entity.id
_entity.type
_entity.pdbx_description
1 polymer ?
#
loop_
_entity_poly.entity_id
_entity_poly.type
_entity_poly.pdbx_seq_one_letter_code
_entity_poly.pdbx_strand_id
1 'polypeptide(L)'
;MFDSPKVNDGFGLMFAAGYLKTMTDAYKLKPGEASAFIVFRHFATPLGLSDDIWKKYKLGKMLDIMDPATKKPSERNFVWKPNAGDMMNTDASADKMVAMPGVVIGVCHYAVTVLSGMAAKGAGVTPEVALKEWEAGVIPGAMLVPSGVLAVGRAQEHGCTYCFAG
;
A
#
# COMPACT_ATOMS: atom_id res chain seq x y z
N MET A 1 -9.12 8.89 6.93
CA MET A 1 -8.05 7.93 6.67
C MET A 1 -8.61 6.58 6.22
N PHE A 2 -7.86 5.81 5.45
CA PHE A 2 -8.25 4.51 4.89
C PHE A 2 -7.32 3.45 5.43
N ASP A 3 -7.88 2.53 6.20
CA ASP A 3 -7.13 1.47 6.89
C ASP A 3 -7.20 0.18 6.07
N SER A 4 -6.08 -0.20 5.47
CA SER A 4 -5.95 -1.39 4.64
C SER A 4 -5.11 -2.46 5.34
N PRO A 5 -5.73 -3.37 6.13
CA PRO A 5 -5.02 -4.50 6.74
C PRO A 5 -4.87 -5.70 5.82
N LYS A 6 -5.63 -5.77 4.74
CA LYS A 6 -5.61 -6.84 3.72
C LYS A 6 -5.37 -6.25 2.35
N VAL A 7 -4.87 -7.08 1.44
CA VAL A 7 -4.63 -6.69 0.03
C VAL A 7 -5.90 -6.20 -0.66
N ASN A 8 -7.00 -6.96 -0.53
CA ASN A 8 -8.32 -6.63 -1.04
C ASN A 8 -8.26 -5.96 -2.43
N ASP A 9 -7.52 -6.56 -3.36
CA ASP A 9 -7.31 -6.11 -4.75
C ASP A 9 -6.91 -4.62 -4.90
N GLY A 10 -6.44 -3.98 -3.81
CA GLY A 10 -6.08 -2.56 -3.80
C GLY A 10 -7.26 -1.62 -3.54
N PHE A 11 -8.44 -2.12 -3.14
CA PHE A 11 -9.63 -1.29 -2.93
C PHE A 11 -9.43 -0.14 -1.94
N GLY A 12 -8.48 -0.23 -1.00
CA GLY A 12 -8.15 0.90 -0.13
C GLY A 12 -7.74 2.16 -0.88
N LEU A 13 -7.01 2.00 -2.00
CA LEU A 13 -6.67 3.11 -2.91
C LEU A 13 -7.91 3.62 -3.66
N MET A 14 -8.74 2.71 -4.16
CA MET A 14 -9.97 3.09 -4.88
C MET A 14 -10.95 3.85 -3.98
N PHE A 15 -11.11 3.42 -2.72
CA PHE A 15 -11.95 4.13 -1.74
C PHE A 15 -11.42 5.54 -1.48
N ALA A 16 -10.11 5.69 -1.31
CA ALA A 16 -9.48 6.98 -1.12
C ALA A 16 -9.64 7.90 -2.34
N ALA A 17 -9.42 7.38 -3.55
CA ALA A 17 -9.62 8.13 -4.79
C ALA A 17 -11.09 8.55 -4.98
N GLY A 18 -12.03 7.63 -4.75
CA GLY A 18 -13.46 7.90 -4.78
C GLY A 18 -13.88 8.98 -3.78
N TYR A 19 -13.37 8.89 -2.54
CA TYR A 19 -13.59 9.90 -1.52
C TYR A 19 -13.10 11.29 -1.97
N LEU A 20 -11.85 11.39 -2.43
CA LEU A 20 -11.26 12.66 -2.87
C LEU A 20 -12.05 13.27 -4.02
N LYS A 21 -12.41 12.45 -5.02
CA LYS A 21 -13.23 12.89 -6.15
C LYS A 21 -14.59 13.40 -5.68
N THR A 22 -15.28 12.66 -4.83
CA THR A 22 -16.61 13.02 -4.33
C THR A 22 -16.57 14.31 -3.50
N MET A 23 -15.56 14.47 -2.63
CA MET A 23 -15.35 15.69 -1.84
C MET A 23 -15.13 16.89 -2.77
N THR A 24 -14.26 16.74 -3.75
CA THR A 24 -13.98 17.79 -4.74
C THR A 24 -15.25 18.19 -5.52
N ASP A 25 -16.00 17.22 -6.00
CA ASP A 25 -17.21 17.47 -6.79
C ASP A 25 -18.36 18.08 -5.97
N ALA A 26 -18.59 17.54 -4.75
CA ALA A 26 -19.71 17.96 -3.90
C ALA A 26 -19.48 19.33 -3.25
N TYR A 27 -18.26 19.59 -2.79
CA TYR A 27 -17.93 20.81 -2.04
C TYR A 27 -17.12 21.82 -2.85
N LYS A 28 -16.87 21.54 -4.15
CA LYS A 28 -16.09 22.40 -5.05
C LYS A 28 -14.70 22.74 -4.53
N LEU A 29 -14.06 21.75 -3.90
CA LEU A 29 -12.74 21.91 -3.31
C LEU A 29 -11.66 21.98 -4.39
N LYS A 30 -10.59 22.72 -4.11
CA LYS A 30 -9.38 22.72 -4.91
C LYS A 30 -8.51 21.50 -4.61
N PRO A 31 -7.59 21.12 -5.51
CA PRO A 31 -6.63 20.05 -5.25
C PRO A 31 -5.86 20.29 -3.92
N GLY A 32 -5.85 19.30 -3.04
CA GLY A 32 -5.18 19.34 -1.74
C GLY A 32 -6.01 19.90 -0.57
N GLU A 33 -7.19 20.49 -0.82
CA GLU A 33 -8.12 20.92 0.25
C GLU A 33 -8.84 19.74 0.92
N ALA A 34 -9.04 18.64 0.20
CA ALA A 34 -9.35 17.34 0.80
C ALA A 34 -8.08 16.50 0.88
N SER A 35 -7.94 15.71 1.93
CA SER A 35 -6.77 14.84 2.11
C SER A 35 -7.16 13.40 2.41
N ALA A 36 -6.28 12.47 2.04
CA ALA A 36 -6.44 11.05 2.31
C ALA A 36 -5.13 10.47 2.85
N PHE A 37 -5.21 9.82 3.99
CA PHE A 37 -4.12 9.00 4.51
C PHE A 37 -4.49 7.53 4.35
N ILE A 38 -3.74 6.80 3.54
CA ILE A 38 -3.93 5.38 3.26
C ILE A 38 -2.86 4.61 4.02
N VAL A 39 -3.24 3.63 4.85
CA VAL A 39 -2.29 2.86 5.65
C VAL A 39 -2.28 1.41 5.18
N PHE A 40 -1.21 1.00 4.52
CA PHE A 40 -0.93 -0.40 4.25
C PHE A 40 -0.27 -1.05 5.47
N ARG A 41 -1.02 -1.87 6.16
CA ARG A 41 -0.54 -2.59 7.35
C ARG A 41 -0.84 -4.08 7.27
N HIS A 42 -0.22 -4.86 8.13
CA HIS A 42 -0.44 -6.30 8.20
C HIS A 42 -0.22 -6.95 6.81
N PHE A 43 -1.16 -7.69 6.27
CA PHE A 43 -1.02 -8.37 4.97
C PHE A 43 -1.17 -7.43 3.76
N ALA A 44 -1.61 -6.19 3.91
CA ALA A 44 -1.57 -5.20 2.84
C ALA A 44 -0.21 -4.50 2.70
N THR A 45 0.72 -4.67 3.64
CA THR A 45 2.07 -4.07 3.61
C THR A 45 2.79 -4.28 2.26
N PRO A 46 2.70 -5.45 1.58
CA PRO A 46 3.28 -5.67 0.27
C PRO A 46 2.84 -4.68 -0.81
N LEU A 47 1.63 -4.09 -0.72
CA LEU A 47 1.17 -3.08 -1.68
C LEU A 47 2.02 -1.80 -1.65
N GLY A 48 2.77 -1.58 -0.58
CA GLY A 48 3.73 -0.50 -0.46
C GLY A 48 5.16 -0.84 -0.90
N LEU A 49 5.39 -2.01 -1.52
CA LEU A 49 6.72 -2.49 -1.90
C LEU A 49 6.88 -2.60 -3.41
N SER A 50 8.11 -2.42 -3.90
CA SER A 50 8.46 -2.47 -5.32
C SER A 50 8.37 -3.88 -5.91
N ASP A 51 8.27 -3.98 -7.24
CA ASP A 51 8.24 -5.24 -7.97
C ASP A 51 9.47 -6.11 -7.71
N ASP A 52 10.65 -5.51 -7.51
CA ASP A 52 11.87 -6.25 -7.20
C ASP A 52 11.74 -7.03 -5.88
N ILE A 53 11.11 -6.42 -4.88
CA ILE A 53 10.82 -7.09 -3.60
C ILE A 53 9.78 -8.20 -3.80
N TRP A 54 8.71 -7.92 -4.53
CA TRP A 54 7.70 -8.93 -4.85
C TRP A 54 8.29 -10.16 -5.51
N LYS A 55 9.12 -9.96 -6.53
CA LYS A 55 9.75 -11.03 -7.31
C LYS A 55 10.80 -11.79 -6.49
N LYS A 56 11.74 -11.07 -5.87
CA LYS A 56 12.83 -11.67 -5.10
C LYS A 56 12.32 -12.53 -3.95
N TYR A 57 11.37 -12.03 -3.19
CA TYR A 57 10.84 -12.67 -1.99
C TYR A 57 9.60 -13.53 -2.27
N LYS A 58 9.15 -13.62 -3.54
CA LYS A 58 7.98 -14.39 -3.99
C LYS A 58 6.74 -14.09 -3.15
N LEU A 59 6.45 -12.80 -2.95
CA LEU A 59 5.42 -12.34 -2.01
C LEU A 59 4.04 -12.88 -2.34
N GLY A 60 3.68 -12.97 -3.62
CA GLY A 60 2.42 -13.57 -4.04
C GLY A 60 2.26 -15.01 -3.57
N LYS A 61 3.33 -15.83 -3.68
CA LYS A 61 3.31 -17.22 -3.19
C LYS A 61 3.30 -17.28 -1.66
N MET A 62 4.10 -16.44 -1.00
CA MET A 62 4.24 -16.44 0.46
C MET A 62 2.94 -16.05 1.16
N LEU A 63 2.19 -15.11 0.59
CA LEU A 63 1.00 -14.50 1.21
C LEU A 63 -0.31 -14.86 0.50
N ASP A 64 -0.25 -15.83 -0.44
CA ASP A 64 -1.39 -16.26 -1.25
C ASP A 64 -2.07 -15.11 -2.00
N ILE A 65 -1.27 -14.21 -2.58
CA ILE A 65 -1.75 -13.07 -3.35
C ILE A 65 -1.63 -13.40 -4.84
N MET A 66 -2.78 -13.50 -5.52
CA MET A 66 -2.85 -13.79 -6.94
C MET A 66 -2.73 -12.53 -7.78
N ASP A 67 -2.00 -12.60 -8.87
CA ASP A 67 -2.00 -11.57 -9.90
C ASP A 67 -3.36 -11.53 -10.58
N PRO A 68 -4.04 -10.38 -10.62
CA PRO A 68 -5.41 -10.29 -11.15
C PRO A 68 -5.51 -10.64 -12.64
N ALA A 69 -4.44 -10.48 -13.42
CA ALA A 69 -4.42 -10.78 -14.85
C ALA A 69 -4.11 -12.26 -15.13
N THR A 70 -3.08 -12.82 -14.45
CA THR A 70 -2.58 -14.16 -14.75
C THR A 70 -3.21 -15.27 -13.91
N LYS A 71 -3.87 -14.91 -12.79
CA LYS A 71 -4.45 -15.85 -11.80
C LYS A 71 -3.40 -16.82 -11.21
N LYS A 72 -2.13 -16.40 -11.21
CA LYS A 72 -1.01 -17.09 -10.57
C LYS A 72 -0.51 -16.25 -9.39
N PRO A 73 0.29 -16.83 -8.46
CA PRO A 73 0.93 -16.04 -7.41
C PRO A 73 1.68 -14.84 -8.00
N SER A 74 1.37 -13.64 -7.52
CA SER A 74 1.89 -12.42 -8.12
C SER A 74 3.40 -12.27 -7.89
N GLU A 75 4.12 -11.91 -8.94
CA GLU A 75 5.53 -11.51 -8.89
C GLU A 75 5.71 -9.99 -9.04
N ARG A 76 4.62 -9.23 -8.98
CA ARG A 76 4.60 -7.77 -9.14
C ARG A 76 3.61 -7.11 -8.18
N ASN A 77 3.83 -5.84 -7.92
CA ASN A 77 2.87 -4.99 -7.24
C ASN A 77 1.86 -4.43 -8.26
N PHE A 78 0.75 -5.12 -8.43
CA PHE A 78 -0.27 -4.78 -9.43
C PHE A 78 -1.05 -3.50 -9.11
N VAL A 79 -0.80 -2.85 -7.96
CA VAL A 79 -1.41 -1.56 -7.63
C VAL A 79 -0.44 -0.38 -7.79
N TRP A 80 0.88 -0.64 -7.89
CA TRP A 80 1.90 0.43 -7.98
C TRP A 80 1.98 1.03 -9.39
N LYS A 81 2.25 0.20 -10.38
CA LYS A 81 2.28 0.57 -11.81
C LYS A 81 1.53 -0.50 -12.59
N PRO A 82 0.19 -0.49 -12.51
CA PRO A 82 -0.62 -1.53 -13.10
C PRO A 82 -0.46 -1.58 -14.63
N ASN A 83 -0.54 -2.78 -15.19
CA ASN A 83 -0.50 -2.99 -16.62
C ASN A 83 -1.81 -2.54 -17.29
N ALA A 84 -1.77 -2.30 -18.60
CA ALA A 84 -2.98 -2.08 -19.37
C ALA A 84 -3.93 -3.28 -19.21
N GLY A 85 -5.18 -3.00 -18.83
CA GLY A 85 -6.20 -4.02 -18.56
C GLY A 85 -6.31 -4.46 -17.09
N ASP A 86 -5.37 -4.09 -16.22
CA ASP A 86 -5.56 -4.28 -14.78
C ASP A 86 -6.66 -3.36 -14.25
N MET A 87 -7.46 -3.85 -13.30
CA MET A 87 -8.51 -3.07 -12.65
C MET A 87 -7.96 -1.78 -12.02
N MET A 88 -6.75 -1.85 -11.46
CA MET A 88 -6.08 -0.72 -10.83
C MET A 88 -5.43 0.26 -11.81
N ASN A 89 -5.48 0.01 -13.13
CA ASN A 89 -4.97 0.96 -14.14
C ASN A 89 -5.93 2.16 -14.30
N THR A 90 -6.04 2.91 -13.25
CA THR A 90 -6.91 4.10 -13.11
C THR A 90 -6.14 5.20 -12.36
N ASP A 91 -6.79 6.33 -12.07
CA ASP A 91 -6.21 7.37 -11.22
C ASP A 91 -6.06 6.94 -9.75
N ALA A 92 -6.60 5.77 -9.38
CA ALA A 92 -6.43 5.18 -8.06
C ALA A 92 -5.16 4.32 -7.93
N SER A 93 -4.35 4.14 -8.98
CA SER A 93 -3.07 3.43 -8.85
C SER A 93 -2.14 4.15 -7.87
N ALA A 94 -1.32 3.37 -7.14
CA ALA A 94 -0.53 3.96 -6.05
C ALA A 94 0.49 5.00 -6.55
N ASP A 95 1.06 4.83 -7.75
CA ASP A 95 1.98 5.80 -8.36
C ASP A 95 1.30 7.14 -8.65
N LYS A 96 0.03 7.13 -9.05
CA LYS A 96 -0.74 8.36 -9.26
C LYS A 96 -1.21 8.95 -7.93
N MET A 97 -1.68 8.09 -7.01
CA MET A 97 -2.15 8.54 -5.70
C MET A 97 -1.07 9.25 -4.89
N VAL A 98 0.18 8.74 -4.85
CA VAL A 98 1.28 9.40 -4.12
C VAL A 98 1.66 10.77 -4.70
N ALA A 99 1.33 11.02 -5.97
CA ALA A 99 1.57 12.30 -6.64
C ALA A 99 0.43 13.32 -6.43
N MET A 100 -0.72 12.89 -5.89
CA MET A 100 -1.86 13.79 -5.65
C MET A 100 -1.61 14.68 -4.42
N PRO A 101 -1.85 16.00 -4.51
CA PRO A 101 -1.81 16.88 -3.35
C PRO A 101 -2.77 16.41 -2.25
N GLY A 102 -2.29 16.37 -1.00
CA GLY A 102 -3.09 15.94 0.15
C GLY A 102 -3.20 14.43 0.35
N VAL A 103 -2.53 13.62 -0.48
CA VAL A 103 -2.49 12.17 -0.32
C VAL A 103 -1.19 11.73 0.34
N VAL A 104 -1.31 10.85 1.33
CA VAL A 104 -0.18 10.19 2.00
C VAL A 104 -0.44 8.69 2.02
N ILE A 105 0.53 7.89 1.60
CA ILE A 105 0.53 6.43 1.75
C ILE A 105 1.55 6.04 2.82
N GLY A 106 1.06 5.45 3.91
CA GLY A 106 1.88 4.92 5.00
C GLY A 106 2.02 3.40 4.90
N VAL A 107 3.25 2.91 5.02
CA VAL A 107 3.60 1.48 5.02
C VAL A 107 4.06 1.09 6.41
N CYS A 108 3.44 0.07 7.00
CA CYS A 108 3.69 -0.36 8.36
C CYS A 108 5.09 -0.98 8.53
N HIS A 109 6.02 -0.29 9.16
CA HIS A 109 7.39 -0.77 9.39
C HIS A 109 7.43 -2.03 10.29
N TYR A 110 6.55 -2.10 11.31
CA TYR A 110 6.43 -3.31 12.12
C TYR A 110 6.10 -4.55 11.26
N ALA A 111 5.16 -4.41 10.31
CA ALA A 111 4.82 -5.51 9.39
C ALA A 111 5.95 -5.78 8.39
N VAL A 112 6.66 -4.75 7.91
CA VAL A 112 7.87 -4.90 7.08
C VAL A 112 8.90 -5.76 7.83
N THR A 113 9.18 -5.48 9.10
CA THR A 113 10.14 -6.23 9.92
C THR A 113 9.72 -7.68 10.07
N VAL A 114 8.46 -7.94 10.42
CA VAL A 114 7.97 -9.32 10.63
C VAL A 114 7.96 -10.11 9.32
N LEU A 115 7.39 -9.56 8.26
CA LEU A 115 7.21 -10.28 6.99
C LEU A 115 8.55 -10.48 6.26
N SER A 116 9.47 -9.51 6.29
CA SER A 116 10.81 -9.67 5.70
C SER A 116 11.60 -10.77 6.41
N GLY A 117 11.53 -10.82 7.74
CA GLY A 117 12.14 -11.90 8.53
C GLY A 117 11.61 -13.28 8.15
N MET A 118 10.29 -13.41 7.97
CA MET A 118 9.67 -14.67 7.50
C MET A 118 10.10 -15.04 6.07
N ALA A 119 10.26 -14.06 5.19
CA ALA A 119 10.64 -14.26 3.79
C ALA A 119 12.14 -14.55 3.59
N ALA A 120 13.00 -14.14 4.51
CA ALA A 120 14.46 -14.16 4.40
C ALA A 120 15.03 -15.53 4.01
N LYS A 121 14.60 -16.59 4.71
CA LYS A 121 15.06 -17.97 4.44
C LYS A 121 14.76 -18.41 3.00
N GLY A 122 13.57 -18.08 2.51
CA GLY A 122 13.13 -18.43 1.14
C GLY A 122 13.91 -17.70 0.05
N ALA A 123 14.46 -16.52 0.37
CA ALA A 123 15.29 -15.71 -0.51
C ALA A 123 16.80 -15.98 -0.34
N GLY A 124 17.20 -16.86 0.59
CA GLY A 124 18.60 -17.20 0.83
C GLY A 124 19.43 -16.08 1.48
N VAL A 125 18.78 -15.21 2.26
CA VAL A 125 19.42 -14.08 2.97
C VAL A 125 19.14 -14.13 4.47
N THR A 126 19.88 -13.32 5.26
CA THR A 126 19.56 -13.17 6.68
C THR A 126 18.36 -12.24 6.90
N PRO A 127 17.68 -12.32 8.06
CA PRO A 127 16.59 -11.39 8.38
C PRO A 127 16.99 -9.92 8.32
N GLU A 128 18.21 -9.58 8.74
CA GLU A 128 18.73 -8.20 8.73
C GLU A 128 18.93 -7.68 7.30
N VAL A 129 19.41 -8.54 6.40
CA VAL A 129 19.55 -8.20 4.96
C VAL A 129 18.17 -8.03 4.33
N ALA A 130 17.25 -8.96 4.61
CA ALA A 130 15.89 -8.86 4.10
C ALA A 130 15.21 -7.57 4.55
N LEU A 131 15.31 -7.21 5.84
CA LEU A 131 14.74 -5.98 6.38
C LEU A 131 15.26 -4.75 5.65
N LYS A 132 16.58 -4.61 5.50
CA LYS A 132 17.18 -3.47 4.79
C LYS A 132 16.72 -3.37 3.34
N GLU A 133 16.61 -4.51 2.66
CA GLU A 133 16.13 -4.54 1.27
C GLU A 133 14.66 -4.13 1.16
N TRP A 134 13.80 -4.59 2.09
CA TRP A 134 12.40 -4.22 2.09
C TRP A 134 12.19 -2.73 2.43
N GLU A 135 12.98 -2.20 3.38
CA GLU A 135 12.96 -0.77 3.69
C GLU A 135 13.35 0.08 2.47
N ALA A 136 14.43 -0.32 1.78
CA ALA A 136 14.87 0.33 0.53
C ALA A 136 13.89 0.11 -0.64
N GLY A 137 13.11 -0.97 -0.60
CA GLY A 137 12.14 -1.33 -1.61
C GLY A 137 10.74 -0.73 -1.41
N VAL A 138 10.56 0.18 -0.46
CA VAL A 138 9.30 0.94 -0.34
C VAL A 138 9.09 1.77 -1.60
N ILE A 139 7.86 1.75 -2.14
CA ILE A 139 7.53 2.47 -3.37
C ILE A 139 7.79 3.98 -3.21
N PRO A 140 8.35 4.66 -4.22
CA PRO A 140 8.61 6.09 -4.16
C PRO A 140 7.35 6.90 -3.82
N GLY A 141 7.49 7.85 -2.89
CA GLY A 141 6.40 8.71 -2.42
C GLY A 141 5.57 8.13 -1.26
N ALA A 142 5.67 6.83 -0.97
CA ALA A 142 5.15 6.26 0.26
C ALA A 142 6.16 6.44 1.41
N MET A 143 5.67 6.43 2.65
CA MET A 143 6.51 6.57 3.84
C MET A 143 6.37 5.37 4.78
N LEU A 144 7.47 4.96 5.39
CA LEU A 144 7.41 4.02 6.50
C LEU A 144 6.83 4.72 7.74
N VAL A 145 5.76 4.15 8.29
CA VAL A 145 5.24 4.54 9.61
C VAL A 145 5.67 3.48 10.65
N PRO A 146 6.03 3.87 11.88
CA PRO A 146 6.56 2.92 12.87
C PRO A 146 5.69 1.68 13.06
N SER A 147 4.37 1.90 13.12
CA SER A 147 3.34 0.84 13.18
C SER A 147 2.08 1.34 12.50
N GLY A 148 1.46 0.51 11.66
CA GLY A 148 0.19 0.86 11.03
C GLY A 148 -0.93 1.07 12.06
N VAL A 149 -0.96 0.28 13.15
CA VAL A 149 -1.94 0.45 14.23
C VAL A 149 -1.74 1.79 14.95
N LEU A 150 -0.48 2.14 15.25
CA LEU A 150 -0.16 3.45 15.84
C LEU A 150 -0.56 4.58 14.88
N ALA A 151 -0.25 4.47 13.60
CA ALA A 151 -0.59 5.48 12.59
C ALA A 151 -2.11 5.70 12.48
N VAL A 152 -2.90 4.62 12.54
CA VAL A 152 -4.37 4.69 12.59
C VAL A 152 -4.86 5.46 13.81
N GLY A 153 -4.35 5.14 15.00
CA GLY A 153 -4.72 5.85 16.24
C GLY A 153 -4.34 7.33 16.17
N ARG A 154 -3.08 7.63 15.80
CA ARG A 154 -2.60 9.01 15.71
C ARG A 154 -3.36 9.86 14.68
N ALA A 155 -3.71 9.26 13.53
CA ALA A 155 -4.52 9.96 12.53
C ALA A 155 -5.90 10.34 13.11
N GLN A 156 -6.55 9.44 13.85
CA GLN A 156 -7.84 9.72 14.48
C GLN A 156 -7.74 10.78 15.58
N GLU A 157 -6.70 10.76 16.40
CA GLU A 157 -6.42 11.80 17.40
C GLU A 157 -6.22 13.19 16.78
N HIS A 158 -5.75 13.23 15.52
CA HIS A 158 -5.61 14.46 14.74
C HIS A 158 -6.83 14.77 13.85
N GLY A 159 -7.98 14.20 14.14
CA GLY A 159 -9.25 14.54 13.52
C GLY A 159 -9.54 13.83 12.18
N CYS A 160 -8.72 12.85 11.78
CA CYS A 160 -9.05 12.05 10.60
C CYS A 160 -10.24 11.13 10.88
N THR A 161 -11.24 11.15 10.02
CA THR A 161 -12.29 10.13 10.02
C THR A 161 -11.74 8.78 9.56
N TYR A 162 -12.30 7.69 10.08
CA TYR A 162 -11.83 6.33 9.82
C TYR A 162 -12.71 5.64 8.76
N CYS A 163 -12.06 4.97 7.82
CA CYS A 163 -12.69 4.07 6.85
C CYS A 163 -11.91 2.75 6.83
N PHE A 164 -12.56 1.65 7.16
CA PHE A 164 -12.01 0.31 6.99
C PHE A 164 -12.02 -0.06 5.50
N ALA A 165 -10.88 -0.50 4.96
CA ALA A 165 -10.66 -0.74 3.53
C ALA A 165 -10.02 -2.13 3.25
N GLY A 166 -10.35 -3.12 4.10
CA GLY A 166 -9.78 -4.48 3.99
C GLY A 166 -10.77 -5.60 4.13
#